data_8be0a291bf0b6817e3c0e4babeeae489
#
_entry.id   8be0a291bf0b6817e3c0e4babeeae489
#
_cell.length_a   1.000
_cell.length_b   1.000
_cell.length_c   1.000
_cell.angle_alpha   90.00
_cell.angle_beta   90.00
_cell.angle_gamma   90.00
#
_symmetry.space_group_name_H-M   'P 1'
#
loop_
_entity.id
_entity.type
_entity.pdbx_description
1 polymer ?
#
loop_
_entity_poly.entity_id
_entity_poly.type
_entity_poly.pdbx_seq_one_letter_code
_entity_poly.pdbx_strand_id
1 'polypeptide(L)'
;MGIDLKRLFKKEKQEHRILRQMERSGDELQPEYHRATPECPHPERWSMFDSMTAEVEVLEFLRTTVTTIKPELVVETGTFSGISTLWIAEGLKANGRGKVITCEFDPVVYANAKTRIENSGVAEWIELRNQSSLEMNVEGTIDLFFSDSDLPIREQEVRRFLPQISPYGLILMHDASSHLKLVREAALKLEAEGLISVVLLPTPRGLVVAQKKQGRK
;
A
#
# COMPACT_ATOMS: atom_id res chain seq x y z
N MET A 1 3.39 43.27 17.51
CA MET A 1 3.75 42.47 16.32
C MET A 1 2.75 41.35 16.21
N GLY A 2 1.66 41.57 15.43
CA GLY A 2 0.63 40.56 15.24
C GLY A 2 1.09 39.49 14.25
N ILE A 3 1.09 38.26 14.68
CA ILE A 3 1.34 37.11 13.79
C ILE A 3 0.14 37.02 12.84
N ASP A 4 0.36 37.24 11.55
CA ASP A 4 -0.68 37.06 10.51
C ASP A 4 -0.97 35.55 10.35
N LEU A 5 -1.97 35.10 11.11
CA LEU A 5 -2.47 33.72 11.07
C LEU A 5 -2.93 33.30 9.67
N LYS A 6 -3.35 34.23 8.79
CA LYS A 6 -3.68 33.90 7.39
C LYS A 6 -2.45 33.50 6.57
N ARG A 7 -1.26 33.95 6.96
CA ARG A 7 0.00 33.55 6.33
C ARG A 7 0.44 32.15 6.78
N LEU A 8 0.08 31.75 8.01
CA LEU A 8 0.34 30.39 8.53
C LEU A 8 -0.61 29.34 7.90
N PHE A 9 -1.81 29.75 7.48
CA PHE A 9 -2.78 28.85 6.83
C PHE A 9 -2.76 28.93 5.30
N LYS A 10 -2.00 29.83 4.68
CA LYS A 10 -1.52 29.66 3.31
C LYS A 10 -0.32 28.70 3.34
N LYS A 11 -0.48 27.52 3.91
CA LYS A 11 0.29 26.39 3.43
C LYS A 11 -0.09 26.26 1.96
N GLU A 12 0.79 26.70 1.07
CA GLU A 12 0.89 26.07 -0.23
C GLU A 12 0.68 24.58 0.02
N LYS A 13 -0.32 24.00 -0.63
CA LYS A 13 -0.45 22.55 -0.68
C LYS A 13 0.95 22.10 -1.10
N GLN A 14 1.67 21.50 -0.18
CA GLN A 14 2.98 20.97 -0.47
C GLN A 14 2.69 19.85 -1.44
N GLU A 15 2.69 20.19 -2.73
CA GLU A 15 2.42 19.24 -3.79
C GLU A 15 3.44 18.13 -3.64
N HIS A 16 2.95 16.95 -3.32
CA HIS A 16 3.81 15.79 -3.25
C HIS A 16 4.52 15.62 -4.58
N ARG A 17 5.80 15.31 -4.52
CA ARG A 17 6.62 15.13 -5.71
C ARG A 17 6.01 14.11 -6.68
N ILE A 18 5.42 13.03 -6.13
CA ILE A 18 4.72 12.00 -6.90
C ILE A 18 3.44 12.55 -7.50
N LEU A 19 2.63 13.31 -6.76
CA LEU A 19 1.43 13.95 -7.28
C LEU A 19 1.74 14.81 -8.50
N ARG A 20 2.78 15.64 -8.45
CA ARG A 20 3.22 16.44 -9.60
C ARG A 20 3.66 15.59 -10.80
N GLN A 21 4.27 14.44 -10.56
CA GLN A 21 4.64 13.50 -11.61
C GLN A 21 3.40 12.88 -12.26
N MET A 22 2.40 12.54 -11.45
CA MET A 22 1.14 11.93 -11.92
C MET A 22 0.23 12.95 -12.62
N GLU A 23 0.16 14.18 -12.12
CA GLU A 23 -0.54 15.28 -12.82
C GLU A 23 0.03 15.53 -14.21
N ARG A 24 1.35 15.38 -14.40
CA ARG A 24 2.00 15.46 -15.72
C ARG A 24 1.62 14.30 -16.64
N SER A 25 1.24 13.16 -16.09
CA SER A 25 0.75 12.00 -16.86
C SER A 25 -0.76 12.06 -17.15
N GLY A 26 -1.45 13.10 -16.70
CA GLY A 26 -2.90 13.28 -16.88
C GLY A 26 -3.75 12.59 -15.83
N ASP A 27 -3.16 12.10 -14.74
CA ASP A 27 -3.91 11.55 -13.61
C ASP A 27 -4.45 12.69 -12.74
N GLU A 28 -5.75 12.75 -12.53
CA GLU A 28 -6.41 13.74 -11.68
C GLU A 28 -6.82 13.13 -10.34
N LEU A 29 -6.61 13.89 -9.25
CA LEU A 29 -7.11 13.49 -7.94
C LEU A 29 -8.63 13.65 -7.89
N GLN A 30 -9.28 12.60 -7.45
CA GLN A 30 -10.72 12.58 -7.22
C GLN A 30 -11.02 12.35 -5.75
N PRO A 31 -12.11 12.93 -5.21
CA PRO A 31 -12.56 12.58 -3.88
C PRO A 31 -13.01 11.12 -3.84
N GLU A 32 -12.79 10.47 -2.71
CA GLU A 32 -13.29 9.12 -2.48
C GLU A 32 -14.80 9.13 -2.25
N TYR A 33 -15.56 8.42 -3.07
CA TYR A 33 -17.02 8.37 -3.02
C TYR A 33 -17.58 7.08 -2.44
N HIS A 34 -16.82 6.42 -1.57
CA HIS A 34 -17.34 5.23 -0.89
C HIS A 34 -18.48 5.57 0.06
N ARG A 35 -19.34 4.59 0.24
CA ARG A 35 -20.41 4.71 1.22
C ARG A 35 -19.82 4.89 2.61
N ALA A 36 -20.30 5.91 3.34
CA ALA A 36 -19.92 6.14 4.73
C ALA A 36 -20.11 4.90 5.59
N THR A 37 -19.13 4.60 6.44
CA THR A 37 -19.15 3.51 7.40
C THR A 37 -18.98 4.06 8.82
N PRO A 38 -19.29 3.30 9.87
CA PRO A 38 -18.98 3.71 11.23
C PRO A 38 -17.50 4.01 11.45
N GLU A 39 -16.63 3.32 10.72
CA GLU A 39 -15.18 3.50 10.80
C GLU A 39 -14.73 4.79 10.12
N CYS A 40 -15.33 5.14 8.98
CA CYS A 40 -15.01 6.35 8.22
C CYS A 40 -16.29 7.12 7.85
N PRO A 41 -16.82 7.93 8.75
CA PRO A 41 -18.07 8.66 8.52
C PRO A 41 -17.95 9.81 7.51
N HIS A 42 -16.72 10.21 7.15
CA HIS A 42 -16.40 11.32 6.26
C HIS A 42 -15.46 10.89 5.12
N PRO A 43 -15.87 9.93 4.27
CA PRO A 43 -15.05 9.43 3.17
C PRO A 43 -14.72 10.53 2.13
N GLU A 44 -15.55 11.57 2.02
CA GLU A 44 -15.35 12.71 1.12
C GLU A 44 -14.12 13.58 1.45
N ARG A 45 -13.47 13.33 2.59
CA ARG A 45 -12.23 14.02 3.00
C ARG A 45 -10.96 13.33 2.51
N TRP A 46 -11.10 12.15 1.95
CA TRP A 46 -10.03 11.34 1.40
C TRP A 46 -9.98 11.53 -0.12
N SER A 47 -8.85 11.23 -0.72
CA SER A 47 -8.62 11.41 -2.15
C SER A 47 -8.04 10.16 -2.78
N MET A 48 -8.32 9.94 -4.05
CA MET A 48 -7.74 8.87 -4.85
C MET A 48 -7.58 9.31 -6.30
N PHE A 49 -6.77 8.60 -7.07
CA PHE A 49 -6.56 8.90 -8.48
C PHE A 49 -7.65 8.31 -9.38
N ASP A 50 -8.17 7.16 -8.99
CA ASP A 50 -9.25 6.45 -9.67
C ASP A 50 -10.01 5.58 -8.67
N SER A 51 -11.05 4.89 -9.13
CA SER A 51 -11.91 4.04 -8.29
C SER A 51 -11.25 2.73 -7.81
N MET A 52 -10.06 2.40 -8.30
CA MET A 52 -9.42 1.11 -8.04
C MET A 52 -8.13 1.24 -7.21
N THR A 53 -7.45 2.40 -7.26
CA THR A 53 -6.24 2.63 -6.48
C THR A 53 -6.54 2.89 -5.01
N ALA A 54 -5.53 2.72 -4.16
CA ALA A 54 -5.64 3.10 -2.76
C ALA A 54 -5.79 4.62 -2.60
N GLU A 55 -6.39 5.04 -1.48
CA GLU A 55 -6.49 6.45 -1.12
C GLU A 55 -5.10 7.09 -1.04
N VAL A 56 -4.98 8.34 -1.44
CA VAL A 56 -3.69 9.08 -1.44
C VAL A 56 -3.05 9.08 -0.06
N GLU A 57 -3.85 9.18 0.99
CA GLU A 57 -3.39 9.15 2.37
C GLU A 57 -2.85 7.77 2.78
N VAL A 58 -3.40 6.69 2.19
CA VAL A 58 -2.85 5.33 2.35
C VAL A 58 -1.52 5.20 1.59
N LEU A 59 -1.42 5.77 0.39
CA LEU A 59 -0.18 5.82 -0.38
C LEU A 59 0.93 6.57 0.39
N GLU A 60 0.58 7.71 1.00
CA GLU A 60 1.51 8.46 1.88
C GLU A 60 1.92 7.66 3.12
N PHE A 61 0.97 6.92 3.70
CA PHE A 61 1.27 6.03 4.82
C PHE A 61 2.26 4.93 4.39
N LEU A 62 2.08 4.31 3.21
CA LEU A 62 3.01 3.33 2.65
C LEU A 62 4.41 3.92 2.50
N ARG A 63 4.53 5.06 1.80
CA ARG A 63 5.81 5.74 1.59
C ARG A 63 6.49 6.11 2.91
N THR A 64 5.72 6.66 3.86
CA THR A 64 6.25 7.06 5.17
C THR A 64 6.68 5.84 5.99
N THR A 65 5.90 4.75 5.92
CA THR A 65 6.28 3.48 6.55
C THR A 65 7.61 2.98 6.00
N VAL A 66 7.77 2.93 4.67
CA VAL A 66 9.02 2.53 4.03
C VAL A 66 10.20 3.42 4.46
N THR A 67 10.03 4.74 4.48
CA THR A 67 11.10 5.66 4.92
C THR A 67 11.46 5.49 6.39
N THR A 68 10.52 5.08 7.22
CA THR A 68 10.71 4.91 8.68
C THR A 68 11.40 3.58 9.01
N ILE A 69 10.89 2.46 8.46
CA ILE A 69 11.40 1.13 8.79
C ILE A 69 12.63 0.74 7.97
N LYS A 70 12.90 1.43 6.86
CA LYS A 70 14.05 1.22 5.97
C LYS A 70 14.21 -0.24 5.52
N PRO A 71 13.18 -0.84 4.89
CA PRO A 71 13.18 -2.25 4.53
C PRO A 71 14.25 -2.55 3.47
N GLU A 72 14.80 -3.77 3.52
CA GLU A 72 15.60 -4.33 2.42
C GLU A 72 14.70 -4.96 1.36
N LEU A 73 13.61 -5.60 1.79
CA LEU A 73 12.67 -6.25 0.88
C LEU A 73 11.23 -5.88 1.23
N VAL A 74 10.58 -5.24 0.26
CA VAL A 74 9.13 -5.05 0.23
C VAL A 74 8.54 -6.02 -0.78
N VAL A 75 7.45 -6.68 -0.42
CA VAL A 75 6.66 -7.50 -1.33
C VAL A 75 5.27 -6.90 -1.43
N GLU A 76 4.81 -6.68 -2.65
CA GLU A 76 3.46 -6.20 -2.95
C GLU A 76 2.75 -7.23 -3.83
N THR A 77 1.45 -7.46 -3.58
CA THR A 77 0.58 -8.27 -4.44
C THR A 77 -0.54 -7.41 -4.99
N GLY A 78 -0.76 -7.46 -6.31
CA GLY A 78 -1.71 -6.59 -6.99
C GLY A 78 -1.08 -5.24 -7.38
N THR A 79 -0.24 -5.25 -8.40
CA THR A 79 0.39 -4.01 -8.92
C THR A 79 -0.65 -3.07 -9.54
N PHE A 80 -1.64 -3.63 -10.25
CA PHE A 80 -2.63 -2.89 -11.01
C PHE A 80 -1.97 -1.80 -11.89
N SER A 81 -2.28 -0.53 -11.68
CA SER A 81 -1.70 0.59 -12.42
C SER A 81 -0.28 0.98 -11.95
N GLY A 82 0.25 0.37 -10.89
CA GLY A 82 1.57 0.62 -10.34
C GLY A 82 1.67 1.82 -9.40
N ILE A 83 0.56 2.43 -9.03
CA ILE A 83 0.56 3.66 -8.22
C ILE A 83 1.14 3.40 -6.83
N SER A 84 0.62 2.43 -6.08
CA SER A 84 1.15 2.04 -4.76
C SER A 84 2.63 1.64 -4.84
N THR A 85 3.00 0.87 -5.86
CA THR A 85 4.37 0.47 -6.13
C THR A 85 5.32 1.67 -6.26
N LEU A 86 4.89 2.72 -6.98
CA LEU A 86 5.69 3.94 -7.14
C LEU A 86 5.90 4.67 -5.82
N TRP A 87 4.89 4.75 -4.96
CA TRP A 87 4.99 5.40 -3.65
C TRP A 87 5.91 4.61 -2.70
N ILE A 88 5.85 3.29 -2.74
CA ILE A 88 6.79 2.42 -2.03
C ILE A 88 8.22 2.67 -2.54
N ALA A 89 8.41 2.68 -3.86
CA ALA A 89 9.72 2.87 -4.49
C ALA A 89 10.32 4.26 -4.21
N GLU A 90 9.50 5.31 -4.13
CA GLU A 90 9.99 6.64 -3.69
C GLU A 90 10.49 6.62 -2.25
N GLY A 91 9.86 5.84 -1.36
CA GLY A 91 10.35 5.61 -0.01
C GLY A 91 11.69 4.90 0.02
N LEU A 92 11.85 3.85 -0.80
CA LEU A 92 13.10 3.10 -0.95
C LEU A 92 14.23 3.97 -1.51
N LYS A 93 13.93 4.76 -2.56
CA LYS A 93 14.86 5.73 -3.13
C LYS A 93 15.32 6.78 -2.12
N ALA A 94 14.40 7.30 -1.29
CA ALA A 94 14.75 8.23 -0.23
C ALA A 94 15.67 7.61 0.82
N ASN A 95 15.56 6.30 1.05
CA ASN A 95 16.42 5.54 1.96
C ASN A 95 17.78 5.19 1.31
N GLY A 96 17.88 5.18 -0.02
CA GLY A 96 19.05 4.73 -0.77
C GLY A 96 19.30 3.22 -0.64
N ARG A 97 18.28 2.40 -0.30
CA ARG A 97 18.40 0.96 -0.05
C ARG A 97 17.08 0.23 -0.21
N GLY A 98 17.17 -1.08 -0.41
CA GLY A 98 16.05 -1.99 -0.52
C GLY A 98 15.45 -2.04 -1.91
N LYS A 99 14.49 -2.92 -2.10
CA LYS A 99 13.70 -3.06 -3.34
C LYS A 99 12.27 -3.47 -3.03
N VAL A 100 11.36 -3.18 -3.96
CA VAL A 100 10.02 -3.75 -3.96
C VAL A 100 9.90 -4.79 -5.09
N ILE A 101 9.39 -5.98 -4.75
CA ILE A 101 8.96 -6.99 -5.71
C ILE A 101 7.44 -6.96 -5.73
N THR A 102 6.87 -6.73 -6.90
CA THR A 102 5.42 -6.64 -7.08
C THR A 102 4.96 -7.55 -8.21
N CYS A 103 3.72 -8.04 -8.16
CA CYS A 103 3.16 -8.88 -9.21
C CYS A 103 1.77 -8.45 -9.65
N GLU A 104 1.55 -8.58 -10.96
CA GLU A 104 0.28 -8.38 -11.63
C GLU A 104 -0.04 -9.63 -12.46
N PHE A 105 -1.24 -10.17 -12.28
CA PHE A 105 -1.66 -11.39 -12.96
C PHE A 105 -2.11 -11.13 -14.40
N ASP A 106 -2.87 -10.06 -14.62
CA ASP A 106 -3.37 -9.71 -15.95
C ASP A 106 -2.25 -9.15 -16.83
N PRO A 107 -1.94 -9.78 -17.99
CA PRO A 107 -0.83 -9.34 -18.84
C PRO A 107 -1.05 -7.96 -19.47
N VAL A 108 -2.29 -7.52 -19.66
CA VAL A 108 -2.59 -6.19 -20.22
C VAL A 108 -2.37 -5.12 -19.16
N VAL A 109 -2.88 -5.36 -17.94
CA VAL A 109 -2.67 -4.48 -16.79
C VAL A 109 -1.17 -4.40 -16.45
N TYR A 110 -0.49 -5.54 -16.44
CA TYR A 110 0.97 -5.62 -16.28
C TYR A 110 1.73 -4.75 -17.28
N ALA A 111 1.38 -4.80 -18.57
CA ALA A 111 2.05 -4.01 -19.61
C ALA A 111 1.88 -2.50 -19.39
N ASN A 112 0.69 -2.07 -18.94
CA ASN A 112 0.40 -0.69 -18.58
C ASN A 112 1.21 -0.23 -17.35
N ALA A 113 1.21 -1.05 -16.30
CA ALA A 113 2.00 -0.80 -15.09
C ALA A 113 3.50 -0.70 -15.41
N LYS A 114 4.00 -1.63 -16.23
CA LYS A 114 5.39 -1.64 -16.69
C LYS A 114 5.78 -0.32 -17.37
N THR A 115 4.97 0.13 -18.31
CA THR A 115 5.21 1.41 -19.02
C THR A 115 5.24 2.59 -18.03
N ARG A 116 4.32 2.64 -17.07
CA ARG A 116 4.29 3.68 -16.05
C ARG A 116 5.55 3.64 -15.17
N ILE A 117 5.94 2.46 -14.71
CA ILE A 117 7.12 2.26 -13.86
C ILE A 117 8.39 2.68 -14.59
N GLU A 118 8.58 2.24 -15.84
CA GLU A 118 9.76 2.58 -16.64
C GLU A 118 9.93 4.09 -16.83
N ASN A 119 8.84 4.85 -16.86
CA ASN A 119 8.84 6.31 -17.00
C ASN A 119 8.87 7.09 -15.68
N SER A 120 8.90 6.42 -14.52
CA SER A 120 8.70 7.05 -13.20
C SER A 120 9.97 7.68 -12.59
N GLY A 121 11.16 7.28 -13.02
CA GLY A 121 12.43 7.66 -12.39
C GLY A 121 12.71 6.95 -11.05
N VAL A 122 11.97 5.87 -10.75
CA VAL A 122 12.18 4.95 -9.60
C VAL A 122 12.20 3.48 -10.03
N ALA A 123 12.25 3.21 -11.32
CA ALA A 123 12.20 1.86 -11.88
C ALA A 123 13.30 0.93 -11.34
N GLU A 124 14.47 1.47 -11.01
CA GLU A 124 15.60 0.72 -10.45
C GLU A 124 15.32 0.07 -9.08
N TRP A 125 14.28 0.57 -8.37
CA TRP A 125 13.86 0.08 -7.05
C TRP A 125 12.76 -0.97 -7.13
N ILE A 126 12.26 -1.29 -8.36
CA ILE A 126 11.07 -2.08 -8.61
C ILE A 126 11.40 -3.31 -9.44
N GLU A 127 10.99 -4.46 -8.96
CA GLU A 127 10.96 -5.71 -9.73
C GLU A 127 9.50 -6.08 -9.97
N LEU A 128 9.01 -5.80 -11.18
CA LEU A 128 7.63 -6.11 -11.60
C LEU A 128 7.56 -7.47 -12.27
N ARG A 129 6.64 -8.33 -11.85
CA ARG A 129 6.44 -9.68 -12.38
C ARG A 129 5.03 -9.88 -12.91
N ASN A 130 4.91 -10.50 -14.09
CA ASN A 130 3.60 -10.94 -14.63
C ASN A 130 3.32 -12.37 -14.19
N GLN A 131 2.69 -12.53 -13.05
CA GLN A 131 2.35 -13.84 -12.48
C GLN A 131 1.31 -13.70 -11.36
N SER A 132 0.71 -14.83 -10.98
CA SER A 132 -0.13 -14.91 -9.79
C SER A 132 0.69 -14.72 -8.53
N SER A 133 0.16 -13.97 -7.57
CA SER A 133 0.76 -13.81 -6.23
C SER A 133 0.87 -15.15 -5.48
N LEU A 134 -0.04 -16.08 -5.74
CA LEU A 134 -0.03 -17.41 -5.13
C LEU A 134 1.07 -18.32 -5.69
N GLU A 135 1.65 -17.97 -6.83
CA GLU A 135 2.78 -18.68 -7.46
C GLU A 135 4.11 -17.94 -7.27
N MET A 136 4.05 -16.67 -6.83
CA MET A 136 5.22 -15.85 -6.68
C MET A 136 6.15 -16.37 -5.59
N ASN A 137 7.41 -16.64 -5.96
CA ASN A 137 8.46 -16.96 -5.02
C ASN A 137 9.40 -15.76 -4.90
N VAL A 138 9.75 -15.41 -3.67
CA VAL A 138 10.71 -14.36 -3.36
C VAL A 138 11.85 -14.95 -2.54
N GLU A 139 13.04 -14.45 -2.76
CA GLU A 139 14.21 -14.80 -1.96
C GLU A 139 14.45 -13.73 -0.89
N GLY A 140 14.85 -14.17 0.31
CA GLY A 140 15.17 -13.28 1.42
C GLY A 140 14.04 -13.12 2.43
N THR A 141 14.29 -12.25 3.39
CA THR A 141 13.34 -11.93 4.47
C THR A 141 12.54 -10.70 4.11
N ILE A 142 11.22 -10.78 4.21
CA ILE A 142 10.29 -9.71 3.88
C ILE A 142 10.14 -8.78 5.09
N ASP A 143 10.49 -7.51 4.93
CA ASP A 143 10.35 -6.49 5.98
C ASP A 143 9.01 -5.77 5.95
N LEU A 144 8.43 -5.67 4.76
CA LEU A 144 7.09 -5.12 4.54
C LEU A 144 6.36 -5.95 3.48
N PHE A 145 5.19 -6.42 3.82
CA PHE A 145 4.27 -7.08 2.90
C PHE A 145 3.02 -6.24 2.73
N PHE A 146 2.72 -5.82 1.50
CA PHE A 146 1.50 -5.09 1.13
C PHE A 146 0.63 -5.96 0.23
N SER A 147 -0.54 -6.36 0.74
CA SER A 147 -1.53 -7.18 0.02
C SER A 147 -2.65 -6.29 -0.50
N ASP A 148 -2.69 -6.10 -1.81
CA ASP A 148 -3.70 -5.29 -2.52
C ASP A 148 -4.19 -5.95 -3.83
N SER A 149 -4.19 -7.28 -3.87
CA SER A 149 -4.69 -8.12 -4.96
C SER A 149 -6.20 -8.36 -4.85
N ASP A 150 -6.72 -9.39 -5.52
CA ASP A 150 -8.11 -9.80 -5.40
C ASP A 150 -8.49 -10.18 -3.97
N LEU A 151 -9.64 -9.68 -3.49
CA LEU A 151 -10.09 -9.84 -2.11
C LEU A 151 -10.14 -11.30 -1.61
N PRO A 152 -10.63 -12.29 -2.41
CA PRO A 152 -10.76 -13.67 -1.91
C PRO A 152 -9.45 -14.39 -1.62
N ILE A 153 -8.34 -13.96 -2.22
CA ILE A 153 -7.06 -14.66 -2.10
C ILE A 153 -6.12 -14.09 -1.04
N ARG A 154 -6.44 -12.92 -0.46
CA ARG A 154 -5.55 -12.19 0.47
C ARG A 154 -5.20 -12.97 1.73
N GLU A 155 -6.13 -13.78 2.28
CA GLU A 155 -5.79 -14.69 3.38
C GLU A 155 -4.71 -15.70 2.98
N GLN A 156 -4.84 -16.27 1.77
CA GLN A 156 -3.88 -17.25 1.25
C GLN A 156 -2.51 -16.61 1.02
N GLU A 157 -2.47 -15.39 0.50
CA GLU A 157 -1.24 -14.62 0.32
C GLU A 157 -0.52 -14.39 1.65
N VAL A 158 -1.24 -13.90 2.67
CA VAL A 158 -0.63 -13.70 3.99
C VAL A 158 -0.07 -15.01 4.52
N ARG A 159 -0.81 -16.11 4.47
CA ARG A 159 -0.34 -17.44 4.92
C ARG A 159 0.89 -17.90 4.15
N ARG A 160 0.92 -17.66 2.84
CA ARG A 160 2.04 -18.03 1.98
C ARG A 160 3.31 -17.28 2.35
N PHE A 161 3.23 -15.96 2.52
CA PHE A 161 4.41 -15.13 2.80
C PHE A 161 4.79 -15.06 4.27
N LEU A 162 3.88 -15.40 5.20
CA LEU A 162 4.11 -15.31 6.64
C LEU A 162 5.40 -16.01 7.13
N PRO A 163 5.81 -17.18 6.62
CA PRO A 163 7.07 -17.80 7.03
C PRO A 163 8.30 -16.92 6.71
N GLN A 164 8.26 -16.15 5.62
CA GLN A 164 9.36 -15.31 5.16
C GLN A 164 9.31 -13.88 5.75
N ILE A 165 8.17 -13.48 6.34
CA ILE A 165 8.08 -12.17 6.98
C ILE A 165 8.96 -12.13 8.21
N SER A 166 9.79 -11.09 8.29
CA SER A 166 10.66 -10.75 9.41
C SER A 166 9.88 -10.77 10.75
N PRO A 167 10.50 -11.12 11.87
CA PRO A 167 9.87 -11.01 13.19
C PRO A 167 9.33 -9.61 13.50
N TYR A 168 9.90 -8.58 12.91
CA TYR A 168 9.51 -7.18 13.05
C TYR A 168 8.87 -6.62 11.76
N GLY A 169 8.71 -7.48 10.74
CA GLY A 169 8.11 -7.10 9.47
C GLY A 169 6.64 -6.71 9.63
N LEU A 170 6.23 -5.73 8.82
CA LEU A 170 4.85 -5.27 8.78
C LEU A 170 4.07 -5.97 7.67
N ILE A 171 2.80 -6.21 7.95
CA ILE A 171 1.83 -6.71 6.99
C ILE A 171 0.75 -5.63 6.86
N LEU A 172 0.56 -5.14 5.65
CA LEU A 172 -0.49 -4.19 5.33
C LEU A 172 -1.47 -4.84 4.35
N MET A 173 -2.77 -4.72 4.61
CA MET A 173 -3.80 -5.25 3.71
C MET A 173 -4.82 -4.13 3.46
N HIS A 174 -4.96 -3.72 2.22
CA HIS A 174 -5.93 -2.71 1.82
C HIS A 174 -7.34 -3.33 1.68
N ASP A 175 -8.38 -2.50 1.56
CA ASP A 175 -9.78 -2.93 1.41
C ASP A 175 -10.36 -3.70 2.61
N ALA A 176 -10.06 -3.26 3.82
CA ALA A 176 -10.49 -3.93 5.06
C ALA A 176 -11.64 -3.21 5.79
N SER A 177 -12.41 -2.36 5.11
CA SER A 177 -13.59 -1.72 5.71
C SER A 177 -14.71 -2.72 6.01
N SER A 178 -15.68 -2.31 6.82
CA SER A 178 -16.84 -3.13 7.13
C SER A 178 -17.71 -3.47 5.90
N HIS A 179 -17.55 -2.72 4.80
CA HIS A 179 -18.22 -3.02 3.53
C HIS A 179 -17.43 -4.02 2.68
N LEU A 180 -16.11 -4.08 2.85
CA LEU A 180 -15.21 -4.99 2.14
C LEU A 180 -14.78 -6.13 3.08
N LYS A 181 -15.78 -6.90 3.52
CA LYS A 181 -15.68 -7.87 4.63
C LYS A 181 -14.59 -8.90 4.47
N LEU A 182 -14.32 -9.39 3.25
CA LEU A 182 -13.43 -10.54 3.04
C LEU A 182 -12.03 -10.31 3.63
N VAL A 183 -11.44 -9.13 3.40
CA VAL A 183 -10.11 -8.80 3.90
C VAL A 183 -10.13 -8.60 5.41
N ARG A 184 -11.15 -7.90 5.92
CA ARG A 184 -11.34 -7.70 7.36
C ARG A 184 -11.50 -9.04 8.09
N GLU A 185 -12.36 -9.92 7.59
CA GLU A 185 -12.61 -11.25 8.15
C GLU A 185 -11.35 -12.12 8.09
N ALA A 186 -10.60 -12.07 6.98
CA ALA A 186 -9.32 -12.75 6.84
C ALA A 186 -8.30 -12.29 7.90
N ALA A 187 -8.16 -10.98 8.08
CA ALA A 187 -7.24 -10.43 9.08
C ALA A 187 -7.61 -10.84 10.51
N LEU A 188 -8.89 -10.73 10.87
CA LEU A 188 -9.38 -11.11 12.20
C LEU A 188 -9.27 -12.63 12.45
N LYS A 189 -9.48 -13.45 11.41
CA LYS A 189 -9.27 -14.90 11.48
C LYS A 189 -7.81 -15.25 11.74
N LEU A 190 -6.88 -14.64 11.01
CA LEU A 190 -5.44 -14.83 11.20
C LEU A 190 -4.99 -14.39 12.60
N GLU A 191 -5.59 -13.33 13.15
CA GLU A 191 -5.37 -12.89 14.52
C GLU A 191 -5.89 -13.87 15.55
N ALA A 192 -7.13 -14.37 15.37
CA ALA A 192 -7.74 -15.37 16.24
C ALA A 192 -6.94 -16.69 16.29
N GLU A 193 -6.34 -17.06 15.16
CA GLU A 193 -5.42 -18.20 15.07
C GLU A 193 -4.04 -17.94 15.72
N GLY A 194 -3.80 -16.71 16.18
CA GLY A 194 -2.53 -16.36 16.83
C GLY A 194 -1.36 -16.14 15.89
N LEU A 195 -1.60 -15.98 14.59
CA LEU A 195 -0.56 -15.82 13.57
C LEU A 195 -0.05 -14.39 13.48
N ILE A 196 -0.94 -13.41 13.59
CA ILE A 196 -0.64 -11.98 13.51
C ILE A 196 -1.34 -11.20 14.63
N SER A 197 -0.87 -9.98 14.90
CA SER A 197 -1.61 -8.97 15.67
C SER A 197 -2.08 -7.88 14.73
N VAL A 198 -3.33 -7.43 14.87
CA VAL A 198 -4.01 -6.58 13.89
C VAL A 198 -4.44 -5.26 14.48
N VAL A 199 -4.28 -4.18 13.71
CA VAL A 199 -4.96 -2.90 13.90
C VAL A 199 -5.70 -2.57 12.61
N LEU A 200 -6.97 -2.18 12.72
CA LEU A 200 -7.79 -1.73 11.60
C LEU A 200 -7.80 -0.21 11.58
N LEU A 201 -7.22 0.40 10.56
CA LEU A 201 -7.27 1.85 10.36
C LEU A 201 -8.56 2.21 9.60
N PRO A 202 -9.28 3.23 10.07
CA PRO A 202 -10.59 3.59 9.55
C PRO A 202 -10.51 4.47 8.29
N THR A 203 -9.78 4.03 7.28
CA THR A 203 -9.82 4.68 5.96
C THR A 203 -11.14 4.33 5.26
N PRO A 204 -11.56 5.03 4.21
CA PRO A 204 -12.81 4.72 3.50
C PRO A 204 -12.90 3.26 3.05
N ARG A 205 -11.82 2.72 2.51
CA ARG A 205 -11.74 1.32 2.09
C ARG A 205 -11.22 0.41 3.21
N GLY A 206 -10.61 0.98 4.25
CA GLY A 206 -10.03 0.26 5.38
C GLY A 206 -8.63 -0.27 5.11
N LEU A 207 -7.74 -0.10 6.06
CA LEU A 207 -6.39 -0.61 6.02
C LEU A 207 -6.09 -1.44 7.27
N VAL A 208 -5.68 -2.69 7.08
CA VAL A 208 -5.07 -3.51 8.13
C VAL A 208 -3.60 -3.11 8.26
N VAL A 209 -3.18 -2.87 9.48
CA VAL A 209 -1.77 -2.84 9.87
C VAL A 209 -1.54 -3.99 10.83
N ALA A 210 -0.68 -4.93 10.46
CA ALA A 210 -0.45 -6.12 11.25
C ALA A 210 1.03 -6.47 11.38
N GLN A 211 1.34 -7.26 12.37
CA GLN A 211 2.67 -7.82 12.60
C GLN A 211 2.54 -9.31 12.95
N LYS A 212 3.50 -10.10 12.46
CA LYS A 212 3.62 -11.53 12.79
C LYS A 212 3.78 -11.71 14.30
N LYS A 213 2.96 -12.56 14.90
CA LYS A 213 3.17 -12.96 16.29
C LYS A 213 4.39 -13.86 16.41
N GLN A 214 5.26 -13.51 17.32
CA GLN A 214 6.37 -14.39 17.69
C GLN A 214 5.81 -15.50 18.57
N GLY A 215 6.13 -16.76 18.23
CA GLY A 215 5.78 -17.89 19.10
C GLY A 215 6.33 -17.62 20.51
N ARG A 216 5.50 -17.85 21.53
CA ARG A 216 6.01 -17.84 22.92
C ARG A 216 7.12 -18.89 22.99
N LYS A 217 8.32 -18.44 23.32
CA LYS A 217 9.44 -19.34 23.67
C LYS A 217 9.09 -20.07 24.96
#